data_6dd2f0ceed3c1b7b101cdc63b789a473
#
_entry.id   6dd2f0ceed3c1b7b101cdc63b789a473
#
_cell.length_a   1.000
_cell.length_b   1.000
_cell.length_c   1.000
_cell.angle_alpha   90.00
_cell.angle_beta   90.00
_cell.angle_gamma   90.00
#
_symmetry.space_group_name_H-M   'P 1'
#
loop_
_entity.id
_entity.type
_entity.pdbx_description
1 polymer ?
#
loop_
_entity_poly.entity_id
_entity_poly.type
_entity_poly.pdbx_seq_one_letter_code
_entity_poly.pdbx_strand_id
1 'polypeptide(L)'
;MRFETLPKHWQRVFALEWESLCEGSKAIAAVIADDAGNILSEGRNQTAESVVPNPATAHAETEAIRNLDTGQYPDKWAYTLYAGLEPCIMCMGTLVMGGIRKVEIAARDAFGGAMHLIGCSDFARAKNIQITWLDNELGDMQRAFQTIRELLYNEDAEKLERMLRDFSVHNQCGVQAAQELVVSGWLANQAMVPETAAAVFNALAERMEQISP
;
A
#
# COMPACT_ATOMS: atom_id res chain seq x y z
N MET A 1 10.82 2.12 -14.90
CA MET A 1 10.56 2.94 -13.65
C MET A 1 11.69 2.78 -12.64
N ARG A 2 12.08 3.83 -11.88
CA ARG A 2 13.14 3.78 -10.86
C ARG A 2 12.66 4.43 -9.55
N PHE A 3 13.03 3.85 -8.39
CA PHE A 3 12.62 4.35 -7.08
C PHE A 3 12.97 5.82 -6.86
N GLU A 4 14.19 6.22 -7.22
CA GLU A 4 14.71 7.57 -7.01
C GLU A 4 14.02 8.63 -7.86
N THR A 5 13.31 8.23 -8.93
CA THR A 5 12.58 9.14 -9.82
C THR A 5 11.12 9.34 -9.42
N LEU A 6 10.62 8.58 -8.46
CA LEU A 6 9.26 8.73 -7.95
C LEU A 6 9.08 10.05 -7.19
N PRO A 7 7.85 10.59 -7.13
CA PRO A 7 7.50 11.63 -6.17
C PRO A 7 7.81 11.17 -4.73
N LYS A 8 8.22 12.10 -3.86
CA LYS A 8 8.67 11.78 -2.48
C LYS A 8 7.65 10.98 -1.66
N HIS A 9 6.36 11.30 -1.80
CA HIS A 9 5.29 10.58 -1.12
C HIS A 9 5.22 9.12 -1.58
N TRP A 10 5.39 8.83 -2.87
CA TRP A 10 5.43 7.45 -3.36
C TRP A 10 6.72 6.72 -2.98
N GLN A 11 7.87 7.40 -2.97
CA GLN A 11 9.10 6.81 -2.40
C GLN A 11 8.86 6.38 -0.95
N ARG A 12 8.17 7.24 -0.16
CA ARG A 12 7.90 6.94 1.25
C ARG A 12 6.89 5.80 1.42
N VAL A 13 5.83 5.76 0.60
CA VAL A 13 4.87 4.64 0.61
C VAL A 13 5.60 3.32 0.41
N PHE A 14 6.39 3.18 -0.65
CA PHE A 14 7.09 1.92 -0.92
C PHE A 14 8.18 1.58 0.11
N ALA A 15 8.85 2.58 0.68
CA ALA A 15 9.78 2.34 1.78
C ALA A 15 9.07 1.77 3.01
N LEU A 16 7.91 2.31 3.38
CA LEU A 16 7.08 1.82 4.49
C LEU A 16 6.45 0.45 4.21
N GLU A 17 6.06 0.16 2.95
CA GLU A 17 5.58 -1.16 2.56
C GLU A 17 6.66 -2.22 2.76
N TRP A 18 7.89 -1.89 2.36
CA TRP A 18 9.03 -2.78 2.57
C TRP A 18 9.35 -2.95 4.06
N GLU A 19 9.32 -1.88 4.85
CA GLU A 19 9.47 -1.93 6.30
C GLU A 19 8.43 -2.86 6.94
N SER A 20 7.14 -2.72 6.58
CA SER A 20 6.08 -3.63 7.03
C SER A 20 6.38 -5.09 6.72
N LEU A 21 6.87 -5.36 5.51
CA LEU A 21 7.22 -6.71 5.08
C LEU A 21 8.40 -7.27 5.90
N CYS A 22 9.44 -6.46 6.15
CA CYS A 22 10.58 -6.87 6.98
C CYS A 22 10.17 -7.27 8.40
N GLU A 23 9.13 -6.62 8.94
CA GLU A 23 8.54 -6.94 10.26
C GLU A 23 7.48 -8.09 10.18
N GLY A 24 7.34 -8.75 9.02
CA GLY A 24 6.39 -9.84 8.81
C GLY A 24 4.94 -9.41 8.60
N SER A 25 4.65 -8.12 8.68
CA SER A 25 3.33 -7.55 8.41
C SER A 25 3.05 -7.49 6.90
N LYS A 26 1.81 -7.18 6.51
CA LYS A 26 1.46 -7.01 5.09
C LYS A 26 2.20 -5.81 4.51
N ALA A 27 2.73 -5.94 3.30
CA ALA A 27 3.40 -4.85 2.58
C ALA A 27 2.38 -3.81 2.10
N ILE A 28 1.85 -3.03 3.03
CA ILE A 28 0.85 -1.98 2.77
C ILE A 28 1.22 -0.75 3.57
N ALA A 29 1.23 0.41 2.92
CA ALA A 29 1.51 1.68 3.55
C ALA A 29 0.66 2.82 2.97
N ALA A 30 0.56 3.90 3.73
CA ALA A 30 -0.09 5.12 3.31
C ALA A 30 0.61 6.34 3.89
N VAL A 31 0.61 7.44 3.16
CA VAL A 31 1.08 8.74 3.65
C VAL A 31 0.02 9.82 3.38
N ILE A 32 -0.01 10.83 4.23
CA ILE A 32 -0.80 12.05 4.01
C ILE A 32 0.16 13.17 3.67
N ALA A 33 -0.07 13.83 2.55
CA ALA A 33 0.75 14.96 2.14
C ALA A 33 -0.11 16.17 1.73
N ASP A 34 0.49 17.35 1.79
CA ASP A 34 -0.09 18.60 1.26
C ASP A 34 0.12 18.72 -0.26
N ASP A 35 -0.46 19.75 -0.87
CA ASP A 35 -0.35 20.01 -2.31
C ASP A 35 1.08 20.41 -2.74
N ALA A 36 1.98 20.76 -1.79
CA ALA A 36 3.40 21.00 -2.03
C ALA A 36 4.25 19.72 -1.99
N GLY A 37 3.64 18.58 -1.62
CA GLY A 37 4.29 17.29 -1.51
C GLY A 37 5.03 17.07 -0.18
N ASN A 38 4.79 17.90 0.83
CA ASN A 38 5.32 17.68 2.17
C ASN A 38 4.51 16.58 2.84
N ILE A 39 5.19 15.57 3.37
CA ILE A 39 4.57 14.48 4.13
C ILE A 39 4.23 15.00 5.52
N LEU A 40 2.95 14.94 5.89
CA LEU A 40 2.40 15.43 7.15
C LEU A 40 2.16 14.31 8.16
N SER A 41 1.88 13.11 7.64
CA SER A 41 1.62 11.92 8.43
C SER A 41 1.86 10.68 7.59
N GLU A 42 2.13 9.58 8.26
CA GLU A 42 2.39 8.29 7.62
C GLU A 42 1.88 7.12 8.48
N GLY A 43 1.63 5.99 7.84
CA GLY A 43 1.26 4.74 8.49
C GLY A 43 1.67 3.55 7.63
N ARG A 44 1.99 2.47 8.29
CA ARG A 44 2.24 1.16 7.66
C ARG A 44 1.39 0.08 8.32
N ASN A 45 1.21 -1.02 7.63
CA ASN A 45 0.50 -2.16 8.21
C ASN A 45 1.37 -2.80 9.30
N GLN A 46 0.77 -3.06 10.45
CA GLN A 46 1.43 -3.62 11.64
C GLN A 46 0.61 -4.78 12.23
N THR A 47 -0.15 -5.48 11.37
CA THR A 47 -1.06 -6.55 11.83
C THR A 47 -0.37 -7.80 12.34
N ALA A 48 0.94 -7.98 12.06
CA ALA A 48 1.76 -9.04 12.64
C ALA A 48 2.54 -8.59 13.90
N GLU A 49 2.37 -7.34 14.31
CA GLU A 49 3.08 -6.73 15.44
C GLU A 49 2.14 -6.47 16.61
N SER A 50 2.69 -6.45 17.82
CA SER A 50 1.88 -6.20 19.05
C SER A 50 1.87 -4.72 19.45
N VAL A 51 1.71 -3.83 18.48
CA VAL A 51 1.73 -2.35 18.69
C VAL A 51 0.46 -1.82 19.32
N VAL A 52 -0.66 -2.55 19.15
CA VAL A 52 -1.96 -2.24 19.76
C VAL A 52 -2.61 -3.52 20.29
N PRO A 53 -3.54 -3.45 21.27
CA PRO A 53 -4.18 -4.63 21.85
C PRO A 53 -4.92 -5.53 20.84
N ASN A 54 -5.44 -4.96 19.77
CA ASN A 54 -6.01 -5.71 18.64
C ASN A 54 -5.24 -5.35 17.36
N PRO A 55 -4.15 -6.06 17.04
CA PRO A 55 -3.30 -5.73 15.91
C PRO A 55 -4.03 -5.87 14.56
N ALA A 56 -5.12 -6.62 14.47
CA ALA A 56 -5.95 -6.70 13.27
C ALA A 56 -6.51 -5.34 12.80
N THR A 57 -6.47 -4.30 13.65
CA THR A 57 -6.90 -2.94 13.30
C THR A 57 -5.75 -1.99 12.94
N ALA A 58 -4.49 -2.44 13.05
CA ALA A 58 -3.30 -1.63 12.74
C ALA A 58 -3.04 -1.59 11.23
N HIS A 59 -3.97 -1.02 10.48
CA HIS A 59 -3.87 -0.83 9.04
C HIS A 59 -3.22 0.50 8.68
N ALA A 60 -2.48 0.51 7.59
CA ALA A 60 -1.67 1.64 7.14
C ALA A 60 -2.44 2.97 7.06
N GLU A 61 -3.58 2.98 6.39
CA GLU A 61 -4.38 4.18 6.18
C GLU A 61 -4.99 4.68 7.51
N THR A 62 -5.41 3.74 8.37
CA THR A 62 -5.92 4.05 9.70
C THR A 62 -4.83 4.68 10.56
N GLU A 63 -3.61 4.14 10.54
CA GLU A 63 -2.48 4.70 11.27
C GLU A 63 -2.06 6.07 10.70
N ALA A 64 -1.98 6.23 9.38
CA ALA A 64 -1.68 7.53 8.78
C ALA A 64 -2.68 8.62 9.19
N ILE A 65 -3.98 8.30 9.20
CA ILE A 65 -5.01 9.26 9.61
C ILE A 65 -4.96 9.54 11.12
N ARG A 66 -4.70 8.52 11.94
CA ARG A 66 -4.58 8.64 13.39
C ARG A 66 -3.37 9.47 13.82
N ASN A 67 -2.27 9.32 13.10
CA ASN A 67 -1.02 10.02 13.36
C ASN A 67 -1.01 11.49 12.86
N LEU A 68 -2.00 11.90 12.06
CA LEU A 68 -2.10 13.28 11.57
C LEU A 68 -2.42 14.23 12.74
N ASP A 69 -1.46 15.07 13.11
CA ASP A 69 -1.66 16.12 14.11
C ASP A 69 -2.53 17.24 13.54
N THR A 70 -3.83 17.17 13.81
CA THR A 70 -4.81 18.17 13.34
C THR A 70 -4.69 19.52 14.05
N GLY A 71 -3.94 19.62 15.15
CA GLY A 71 -3.59 20.89 15.78
C GLY A 71 -2.54 21.65 14.97
N GLN A 72 -1.56 20.91 14.43
CA GLN A 72 -0.53 21.46 13.55
C GLN A 72 -1.03 21.57 12.09
N TYR A 73 -1.84 20.62 11.62
CA TYR A 73 -2.35 20.50 10.25
C TYR A 73 -3.88 20.53 10.22
N PRO A 74 -4.52 21.69 10.44
CA PRO A 74 -5.98 21.78 10.62
C PRO A 74 -6.78 21.54 9.33
N ASP A 75 -6.20 21.83 8.15
CA ASP A 75 -6.88 21.80 6.85
C ASP A 75 -6.93 20.39 6.25
N LYS A 76 -7.23 19.39 7.06
CA LYS A 76 -7.22 17.97 6.69
C LYS A 76 -8.01 17.61 5.43
N TRP A 77 -9.02 18.40 5.07
CA TRP A 77 -9.79 18.22 3.83
C TRP A 77 -9.05 18.67 2.57
N ALA A 78 -7.96 19.45 2.69
CA ALA A 78 -7.10 19.86 1.59
C ALA A 78 -6.02 18.83 1.27
N TYR A 79 -5.66 17.98 2.23
CA TYR A 79 -4.58 17.00 2.09
C TYR A 79 -5.01 15.76 1.34
N THR A 80 -4.04 15.09 0.71
CA THR A 80 -4.24 13.84 -0.04
C THR A 80 -3.67 12.67 0.76
N LEU A 81 -4.46 11.61 0.93
CA LEU A 81 -3.98 10.30 1.36
C LEU A 81 -3.49 9.54 0.13
N TYR A 82 -2.23 9.17 0.11
CA TYR A 82 -1.60 8.29 -0.88
C TYR A 82 -1.56 6.88 -0.29
N ALA A 83 -2.36 5.98 -0.84
CA ALA A 83 -2.48 4.61 -0.37
C ALA A 83 -1.88 3.64 -1.39
N GLY A 84 -0.97 2.78 -0.97
CA GLY A 84 -0.43 1.74 -1.85
C GLY A 84 -1.51 0.78 -2.33
N LEU A 85 -2.41 0.40 -1.44
CA LEU A 85 -3.52 -0.50 -1.72
C LEU A 85 -4.88 0.17 -1.49
N GLU A 86 -5.90 -0.27 -2.23
CA GLU A 86 -7.29 0.17 -2.02
C GLU A 86 -7.72 0.00 -0.56
N PRO A 87 -8.20 1.06 0.10
CA PRO A 87 -8.67 1.00 1.48
C PRO A 87 -9.80 -0.02 1.68
N CYS A 88 -9.65 -0.86 2.69
CA CYS A 88 -10.71 -1.77 3.13
C CYS A 88 -11.85 -1.01 3.81
N ILE A 89 -12.93 -1.72 4.17
CA ILE A 89 -14.12 -1.10 4.79
C ILE A 89 -13.82 -0.31 6.07
N MET A 90 -12.89 -0.78 6.92
CA MET A 90 -12.48 -0.06 8.13
C MET A 90 -11.73 1.23 7.76
N CYS A 91 -10.76 1.14 6.86
CA CYS A 91 -9.94 2.28 6.43
C CYS A 91 -10.77 3.31 5.65
N MET A 92 -11.69 2.87 4.79
CA MET A 92 -12.65 3.74 4.11
C MET A 92 -13.51 4.49 5.14
N GLY A 93 -14.02 3.81 6.17
CA GLY A 93 -14.74 4.45 7.26
C GLY A 93 -13.88 5.46 8.03
N THR A 94 -12.62 5.12 8.31
CA THR A 94 -11.67 6.03 8.98
C THR A 94 -11.37 7.26 8.11
N LEU A 95 -11.21 7.10 6.80
CA LEU A 95 -11.03 8.20 5.84
C LEU A 95 -12.22 9.18 5.89
N VAL A 96 -13.45 8.65 5.85
CA VAL A 96 -14.70 9.42 5.93
C VAL A 96 -14.78 10.21 7.25
N MET A 97 -14.50 9.55 8.39
CA MET A 97 -14.57 10.17 9.73
C MET A 97 -13.39 11.10 10.01
N GLY A 98 -12.18 10.74 9.56
CA GLY A 98 -10.98 11.54 9.71
C GLY A 98 -11.01 12.87 8.95
N GLY A 99 -11.88 12.98 7.94
CA GLY A 99 -12.11 14.24 7.21
C GLY A 99 -11.17 14.44 6.03
N ILE A 100 -10.38 13.45 5.64
CA ILE A 100 -9.59 13.50 4.41
C ILE A 100 -10.56 13.45 3.21
N ARG A 101 -10.31 14.28 2.19
CA ARG A 101 -11.21 14.44 1.03
C ARG A 101 -10.60 13.99 -0.29
N LYS A 102 -9.31 13.79 -0.32
CA LYS A 102 -8.60 13.36 -1.51
C LYS A 102 -7.87 12.05 -1.18
N VAL A 103 -8.02 11.04 -2.03
CA VAL A 103 -7.26 9.80 -1.92
C VAL A 103 -6.74 9.39 -3.29
N GLU A 104 -5.46 9.06 -3.34
CA GLU A 104 -4.80 8.52 -4.53
C GLU A 104 -4.34 7.11 -4.22
N ILE A 105 -4.73 6.15 -5.07
CA ILE A 105 -4.58 4.72 -4.80
C ILE A 105 -3.76 4.08 -5.92
N ALA A 106 -2.67 3.38 -5.55
CA ALA A 106 -1.83 2.70 -6.54
C ALA A 106 -2.48 1.40 -7.04
N ALA A 107 -2.87 0.49 -6.15
CA ALA A 107 -3.40 -0.83 -6.52
C ALA A 107 -4.86 -1.01 -6.10
N ARG A 108 -5.67 -1.61 -6.98
CA ARG A 108 -7.01 -2.09 -6.62
C ARG A 108 -6.93 -3.36 -5.78
N ASP A 109 -7.90 -3.55 -4.90
CA ASP A 109 -8.04 -4.79 -4.13
C ASP A 109 -9.35 -5.50 -4.48
N ALA A 110 -9.26 -6.51 -5.34
CA ALA A 110 -10.41 -7.27 -5.82
C ALA A 110 -11.17 -8.01 -4.70
N PHE A 111 -10.52 -8.29 -3.57
CA PHE A 111 -11.11 -9.04 -2.46
C PHE A 111 -11.52 -8.16 -1.29
N GLY A 112 -10.65 -7.26 -0.83
CA GLY A 112 -10.84 -6.48 0.40
C GLY A 112 -11.15 -5.01 0.18
N GLY A 113 -11.05 -4.51 -1.05
CA GLY A 113 -11.27 -3.11 -1.39
C GLY A 113 -12.71 -2.67 -1.17
N ALA A 114 -12.90 -1.49 -0.59
CA ALA A 114 -14.21 -1.00 -0.18
C ALA A 114 -14.53 0.42 -0.67
N MET A 115 -13.71 1.02 -1.55
CA MET A 115 -13.94 2.39 -1.99
C MET A 115 -15.22 2.55 -2.82
N HIS A 116 -15.73 1.47 -3.42
CA HIS A 116 -17.02 1.43 -4.09
C HIS A 116 -18.23 1.65 -3.14
N LEU A 117 -18.03 1.40 -1.83
CA LEU A 117 -19.08 1.57 -0.81
C LEU A 117 -19.23 3.01 -0.33
N ILE A 118 -18.36 3.93 -0.72
CA ILE A 118 -18.41 5.33 -0.26
C ILE A 118 -19.70 6.03 -0.66
N GLY A 119 -20.34 5.57 -1.73
CA GLY A 119 -21.65 6.03 -2.19
C GLY A 119 -22.87 5.42 -1.48
N CYS A 120 -22.70 4.41 -0.61
CA CYS A 120 -23.80 3.67 -0.02
C CYS A 120 -24.50 4.39 1.15
N SER A 121 -23.92 5.45 1.68
CA SER A 121 -24.45 6.22 2.80
C SER A 121 -24.53 7.70 2.45
N ASP A 122 -25.65 8.35 2.82
CA ASP A 122 -25.82 9.80 2.63
C ASP A 122 -24.71 10.59 3.36
N PHE A 123 -24.33 10.13 4.53
CA PHE A 123 -23.25 10.74 5.30
C PHE A 123 -21.92 10.67 4.55
N ALA A 124 -21.56 9.51 4.01
CA ALA A 124 -20.32 9.34 3.27
C ALA A 124 -20.34 10.13 1.94
N ARG A 125 -21.48 10.10 1.21
CA ARG A 125 -21.65 10.92 -0.01
C ARG A 125 -21.48 12.41 0.23
N ALA A 126 -22.03 12.93 1.35
CA ALA A 126 -21.91 14.33 1.72
C ALA A 126 -20.47 14.78 1.97
N LYS A 127 -19.55 13.84 2.21
CA LYS A 127 -18.12 14.12 2.37
C LYS A 127 -17.43 14.46 1.04
N ASN A 128 -18.01 14.11 -0.09
CA ASN A 128 -17.50 14.38 -1.43
C ASN A 128 -16.02 14.00 -1.61
N ILE A 129 -15.67 12.75 -1.24
CA ILE A 129 -14.29 12.27 -1.31
C ILE A 129 -13.92 12.04 -2.78
N GLN A 130 -12.84 12.65 -3.21
CA GLN A 130 -12.27 12.50 -4.54
C GLN A 130 -11.32 11.30 -4.53
N ILE A 131 -11.55 10.34 -5.44
CA ILE A 131 -10.74 9.13 -5.56
C ILE A 131 -10.02 9.18 -6.91
N THR A 132 -8.69 9.12 -6.85
CA THR A 132 -7.82 8.98 -8.02
C THR A 132 -7.24 7.57 -8.04
N TRP A 133 -7.54 6.82 -9.09
CA TRP A 133 -6.94 5.53 -9.36
C TRP A 133 -5.75 5.74 -10.30
N LEU A 134 -4.59 5.27 -9.91
CA LEU A 134 -3.43 5.42 -10.79
C LEU A 134 -3.47 4.43 -11.96
N ASP A 135 -3.96 3.20 -11.71
CA ASP A 135 -4.07 2.15 -12.74
C ASP A 135 -2.81 2.07 -13.63
N ASN A 136 -1.63 2.08 -13.00
CA ASN A 136 -0.33 2.10 -13.65
C ASN A 136 0.67 1.14 -12.96
N GLU A 137 1.95 1.22 -13.34
CA GLU A 137 3.05 0.39 -12.83
C GLU A 137 3.21 0.44 -11.30
N LEU A 138 2.74 1.50 -10.62
CA LEU A 138 2.80 1.57 -9.16
C LEU A 138 1.86 0.55 -8.49
N GLY A 139 0.72 0.26 -9.14
CA GLY A 139 -0.18 -0.81 -8.70
C GLY A 139 0.47 -2.18 -8.81
N ASP A 140 1.17 -2.45 -9.90
CA ASP A 140 1.94 -3.68 -10.08
C ASP A 140 3.06 -3.79 -9.04
N MET A 141 3.76 -2.69 -8.75
CA MET A 141 4.81 -2.65 -7.73
C MET A 141 4.28 -2.95 -6.33
N GLN A 142 3.15 -2.35 -5.95
CA GLN A 142 2.50 -2.64 -4.67
C GLN A 142 2.15 -4.13 -4.54
N ARG A 143 1.54 -4.70 -5.59
CA ARG A 143 1.20 -6.13 -5.59
C ARG A 143 2.43 -7.03 -5.63
N ALA A 144 3.53 -6.59 -6.22
CA ALA A 144 4.79 -7.31 -6.16
C ALA A 144 5.33 -7.39 -4.73
N PHE A 145 5.37 -6.30 -3.98
CA PHE A 145 5.78 -6.30 -2.58
C PHE A 145 4.89 -7.20 -1.73
N GLN A 146 3.57 -7.12 -1.93
CA GLN A 146 2.64 -7.97 -1.19
C GLN A 146 2.78 -9.44 -1.56
N THR A 147 3.04 -9.76 -2.84
CA THR A 147 3.32 -11.13 -3.31
C THR A 147 4.57 -11.70 -2.66
N ILE A 148 5.67 -10.92 -2.58
CA ILE A 148 6.89 -11.33 -1.86
C ILE A 148 6.54 -11.69 -0.42
N ARG A 149 5.79 -10.84 0.27
CA ARG A 149 5.36 -11.09 1.66
C ARG A 149 4.61 -12.42 1.78
N GLU A 150 3.63 -12.67 0.91
CA GLU A 150 2.86 -13.91 0.96
C GLU A 150 3.70 -15.15 0.63
N LEU A 151 4.62 -15.06 -0.33
CA LEU A 151 5.54 -16.15 -0.66
C LEU A 151 6.51 -16.50 0.48
N LEU A 152 6.90 -15.51 1.30
CA LEU A 152 7.86 -15.70 2.38
C LEU A 152 7.22 -16.19 3.69
N TYR A 153 5.97 -15.79 3.97
CA TYR A 153 5.38 -15.98 5.30
C TYR A 153 4.05 -16.74 5.32
N ASN A 154 3.46 -17.07 4.16
CA ASN A 154 2.20 -17.79 4.12
C ASN A 154 2.45 -19.29 3.91
N GLU A 155 2.24 -20.09 4.96
CA GLU A 155 2.45 -21.54 4.94
C GLU A 155 1.25 -22.33 4.36
N ASP A 156 0.08 -21.70 4.23
CA ASP A 156 -1.14 -22.29 3.67
C ASP A 156 -1.14 -22.15 2.13
N ALA A 157 -0.82 -23.24 1.45
CA ALA A 157 -0.69 -23.26 -0.01
C ALA A 157 -2.01 -22.93 -0.74
N GLU A 158 -3.18 -23.39 -0.25
CA GLU A 158 -4.47 -23.10 -0.88
C GLU A 158 -4.84 -21.62 -0.73
N LYS A 159 -4.58 -21.09 0.46
CA LYS A 159 -4.77 -19.66 0.73
C LYS A 159 -3.85 -18.80 -0.13
N LEU A 160 -2.58 -19.18 -0.22
CA LEU A 160 -1.59 -18.49 -1.05
C LEU A 160 -2.04 -18.44 -2.52
N GLU A 161 -2.41 -19.59 -3.09
CA GLU A 161 -2.86 -19.68 -4.48
C GLU A 161 -4.09 -18.79 -4.73
N ARG A 162 -5.07 -18.79 -3.81
CA ARG A 162 -6.25 -17.92 -3.91
C ARG A 162 -5.85 -16.44 -3.87
N MET A 163 -4.97 -16.05 -2.94
CA MET A 163 -4.51 -14.66 -2.83
C MET A 163 -3.77 -14.20 -4.09
N LEU A 164 -2.88 -15.03 -4.63
CA LEU A 164 -2.15 -14.68 -5.86
C LEU A 164 -3.09 -14.54 -7.06
N ARG A 165 -4.16 -15.35 -7.14
CA ARG A 165 -5.20 -15.15 -8.16
C ARG A 165 -5.92 -13.81 -8.00
N ASP A 166 -6.31 -13.45 -6.77
CA ASP A 166 -6.98 -12.17 -6.49
C ASP A 166 -6.08 -10.98 -6.83
N PHE A 167 -4.77 -11.06 -6.48
CA PHE A 167 -3.79 -10.03 -6.83
C PHE A 167 -3.61 -9.88 -8.34
N SER A 168 -3.64 -11.00 -9.07
CA SER A 168 -3.46 -11.03 -10.52
C SER A 168 -4.64 -10.45 -11.30
N VAL A 169 -5.82 -10.24 -10.69
CA VAL A 169 -7.00 -9.67 -11.37
C VAL A 169 -6.68 -8.32 -12.02
N HIS A 170 -5.91 -7.49 -11.33
CA HIS A 170 -5.55 -6.15 -11.80
C HIS A 170 -4.05 -5.96 -12.05
N ASN A 171 -3.20 -6.77 -11.41
CA ASN A 171 -1.75 -6.54 -11.34
C ASN A 171 -0.94 -7.82 -11.59
N GLN A 172 -1.24 -8.51 -12.69
CA GLN A 172 -0.59 -9.76 -13.06
C GLN A 172 0.94 -9.60 -13.25
N CYS A 173 1.37 -8.48 -13.85
CA CYS A 173 2.78 -8.20 -14.08
C CYS A 173 3.57 -8.14 -12.76
N GLY A 174 3.04 -7.43 -11.77
CA GLY A 174 3.66 -7.34 -10.44
C GLY A 174 3.75 -8.68 -9.72
N VAL A 175 2.68 -9.49 -9.78
CA VAL A 175 2.68 -10.85 -9.19
C VAL A 175 3.75 -11.73 -9.83
N GLN A 176 3.82 -11.74 -11.16
CA GLN A 176 4.80 -12.53 -11.90
C GLN A 176 6.23 -12.08 -11.60
N ALA A 177 6.51 -10.78 -11.63
CA ALA A 177 7.84 -10.22 -11.32
C ALA A 177 8.31 -10.61 -9.91
N ALA A 178 7.41 -10.59 -8.93
CA ALA A 178 7.71 -11.00 -7.57
C ALA A 178 8.02 -12.50 -7.46
N GLN A 179 7.23 -13.36 -8.12
CA GLN A 179 7.48 -14.80 -8.15
C GLN A 179 8.85 -15.11 -8.77
N GLU A 180 9.20 -14.50 -9.89
CA GLU A 180 10.49 -14.65 -10.55
C GLU A 180 11.64 -14.15 -9.66
N LEU A 181 11.47 -13.01 -8.96
CA LEU A 181 12.46 -12.47 -8.04
C LEU A 181 12.77 -13.45 -6.91
N VAL A 182 11.73 -14.01 -6.30
CA VAL A 182 11.87 -14.99 -5.20
C VAL A 182 12.52 -16.28 -5.70
N VAL A 183 12.04 -16.84 -6.81
CA VAL A 183 12.55 -18.11 -7.37
C VAL A 183 14.00 -17.97 -7.84
N SER A 184 14.42 -16.81 -8.33
CA SER A 184 15.80 -16.57 -8.73
C SER A 184 16.82 -16.62 -7.59
N GLY A 185 16.35 -16.61 -6.34
CA GLY A 185 17.20 -16.54 -5.15
C GLY A 185 17.85 -15.16 -4.94
N TRP A 186 17.53 -14.18 -5.77
CA TRP A 186 18.09 -12.82 -5.63
C TRP A 186 17.79 -12.23 -4.26
N LEU A 187 16.55 -12.40 -3.80
CA LEU A 187 16.09 -11.87 -2.52
C LEU A 187 16.80 -12.50 -1.32
N ALA A 188 17.18 -13.79 -1.43
CA ALA A 188 17.89 -14.48 -0.36
C ALA A 188 19.31 -13.92 -0.10
N ASN A 189 19.86 -13.18 -1.06
CA ASN A 189 21.14 -12.50 -0.93
C ASN A 189 21.01 -11.04 -0.45
N GLN A 190 19.79 -10.56 -0.20
CA GLN A 190 19.54 -9.23 0.33
C GLN A 190 19.30 -9.29 1.83
N ALA A 191 19.77 -8.25 2.55
CA ALA A 191 19.34 -8.07 3.92
C ALA A 191 17.85 -7.66 3.93
N MET A 192 17.07 -8.31 4.78
CA MET A 192 15.64 -7.96 4.99
C MET A 192 15.58 -6.82 6.01
N VAL A 193 15.94 -5.62 5.57
CA VAL A 193 15.98 -4.39 6.39
C VAL A 193 15.39 -3.23 5.60
N PRO A 194 14.84 -2.19 6.26
CA PRO A 194 14.17 -1.08 5.58
C PRO A 194 15.05 -0.37 4.53
N GLU A 195 16.35 -0.29 4.75
CA GLU A 195 17.31 0.40 3.87
C GLU A 195 17.44 -0.25 2.48
N THR A 196 17.00 -1.49 2.31
CA THR A 196 17.05 -2.19 1.01
C THR A 196 15.81 -1.95 0.13
N ALA A 197 14.84 -1.16 0.57
CA ALA A 197 13.60 -0.89 -0.17
C ALA A 197 13.85 -0.46 -1.64
N ALA A 198 14.74 0.52 -1.85
CA ALA A 198 15.05 1.02 -3.19
C ALA A 198 15.68 -0.05 -4.08
N ALA A 199 16.56 -0.90 -3.53
CA ALA A 199 17.20 -1.98 -4.29
C ALA A 199 16.17 -3.03 -4.74
N VAL A 200 15.24 -3.43 -3.85
CA VAL A 200 14.18 -4.39 -4.16
C VAL A 200 13.20 -3.81 -5.17
N PHE A 201 12.78 -2.55 -4.99
CA PHE A 201 11.93 -1.84 -5.94
C PHE A 201 12.54 -1.82 -7.34
N ASN A 202 13.82 -1.42 -7.47
CA ASN A 202 14.49 -1.35 -8.76
C ASN A 202 14.66 -2.73 -9.41
N ALA A 203 14.95 -3.78 -8.62
CA ALA A 203 15.03 -5.14 -9.12
C ALA A 203 13.69 -5.68 -9.63
N LEU A 204 12.58 -5.33 -8.99
CA LEU A 204 11.23 -5.65 -9.46
C LEU A 204 10.89 -4.88 -10.73
N ALA A 205 11.19 -3.58 -10.78
CA ALA A 205 10.93 -2.74 -11.96
C ALA A 205 11.64 -3.28 -13.21
N GLU A 206 12.90 -3.72 -13.08
CA GLU A 206 13.65 -4.34 -14.18
C GLU A 206 12.98 -5.64 -14.68
N ARG A 207 12.38 -6.44 -13.80
CA ARG A 207 11.64 -7.64 -14.19
C ARG A 207 10.32 -7.31 -14.86
N MET A 208 9.58 -6.34 -14.35
CA MET A 208 8.33 -5.89 -14.97
C MET A 208 8.56 -5.40 -16.40
N GLU A 209 9.64 -4.67 -16.66
CA GLU A 209 10.03 -4.22 -18.00
C GLU A 209 10.33 -5.40 -18.97
N GLN A 210 10.76 -6.54 -18.44
CA GLN A 210 11.00 -7.76 -19.22
C GLN A 210 9.73 -8.58 -19.49
N ILE A 211 8.74 -8.48 -18.59
CA ILE A 211 7.45 -9.19 -18.67
C ILE A 211 6.47 -8.43 -19.56
N SER A 212 6.47 -7.11 -19.48
CA SER A 212 5.61 -6.25 -20.32
C SER A 212 6.21 -6.16 -21.74
N PRO A 213 5.48 -6.60 -22.79
CA PRO A 213 5.97 -6.58 -24.17
C PRO A 213 6.12 -5.17 -24.73
#